data_ce33087870f9a6e8ad27a59b3b785e23
#
_entry.id   ce33087870f9a6e8ad27a59b3b785e23
#
_cell.length_a   1.000
_cell.length_b   1.000
_cell.length_c   1.000
_cell.angle_alpha   90.00
_cell.angle_beta   90.00
_cell.angle_gamma   90.00
#
_symmetry.space_group_name_H-M   'P 1'
#
loop_
_entity.id
_entity.type
_entity.pdbx_description
1 polymer ?
#
loop_
_entity_poly.entity_id
_entity_poly.type
_entity_poly.pdbx_seq_one_letter_code
_entity_poly.pdbx_strand_id
1 'polypeptide(L)'
;HAPVLVFDDCDLERTLDMVVPQKFRNAGQVCVSPTRFYVQESIYQRFVDGFAARTHGVTTGHGLDAESKMGPLANLRRPAAIEALVEDAAAKGARVMAGGKRGNAGYFFQPTLLADVPDSAEIMNNEPFGPVAVAAPFSTLEDAVAKANRLPYGLAAFAFTEGLRTANLL
;
A
#
# COMPACT_ATOMS: atom_id res chain seq x y z
N HIS A 1 -4.47 9.23 4.11
CA HIS A 1 -4.68 8.07 3.23
C HIS A 1 -4.04 8.34 1.86
N ALA A 2 -2.71 8.41 1.87
CA ALA A 2 -1.91 8.93 0.78
C ALA A 2 -2.06 8.13 -0.51
N PRO A 3 -2.36 8.78 -1.65
CA PRO A 3 -2.25 8.19 -2.98
C PRO A 3 -0.79 8.14 -3.44
N VAL A 4 -0.46 7.12 -4.21
CA VAL A 4 0.82 6.92 -4.86
C VAL A 4 0.56 6.63 -6.34
N LEU A 5 1.01 7.51 -7.21
CA LEU A 5 0.87 7.36 -8.66
C LEU A 5 2.17 6.81 -9.24
N VAL A 6 2.09 5.69 -9.95
CA VAL A 6 3.26 5.02 -10.54
C VAL A 6 3.05 4.92 -12.05
N PHE A 7 3.81 5.71 -12.80
CA PHE A 7 3.75 5.76 -14.26
C PHE A 7 4.74 4.76 -14.88
N ASP A 8 4.48 4.34 -16.11
CA ASP A 8 5.25 3.30 -16.80
C ASP A 8 6.65 3.73 -17.25
N ASP A 9 6.92 5.02 -17.23
CA ASP A 9 8.22 5.61 -17.51
C ASP A 9 9.15 5.65 -16.28
N CYS A 10 8.69 5.24 -15.08
CA CYS A 10 9.52 5.23 -13.88
C CYS A 10 10.52 4.07 -13.86
N ASP A 11 11.62 4.25 -13.14
CA ASP A 11 12.47 3.13 -12.70
C ASP A 11 11.70 2.28 -11.67
N LEU A 12 11.08 1.19 -12.14
CA LEU A 12 10.20 0.35 -11.34
C LEU A 12 10.91 -0.28 -10.15
N GLU A 13 12.13 -0.80 -10.33
CA GLU A 13 12.88 -1.47 -9.26
C GLU A 13 13.23 -0.48 -8.15
N ARG A 14 13.75 0.68 -8.53
CA ARG A 14 14.03 1.76 -7.58
C ARG A 14 12.78 2.26 -6.87
N THR A 15 11.67 2.39 -7.59
CA THR A 15 10.38 2.78 -7.01
C THR A 15 9.95 1.78 -5.93
N LEU A 16 10.00 0.48 -6.24
CA LEU A 16 9.66 -0.58 -5.29
C LEU A 16 10.58 -0.60 -4.07
N ASP A 17 11.89 -0.42 -4.26
CA ASP A 17 12.88 -0.34 -3.18
C ASP A 17 12.64 0.85 -2.24
N MET A 18 12.03 1.92 -2.73
CA MET A 18 11.65 3.09 -1.93
C MET A 18 10.32 2.89 -1.20
N VAL A 19 9.26 2.46 -1.92
CA VAL A 19 7.91 2.49 -1.38
C VAL A 19 7.60 1.35 -0.42
N VAL A 20 8.17 0.15 -0.63
CA VAL A 20 7.87 -1.02 0.22
C VAL A 20 8.39 -0.83 1.66
N PRO A 21 9.66 -0.47 1.89
CA PRO A 21 10.12 -0.17 3.25
C PRO A 21 9.36 1.00 3.88
N GLN A 22 9.02 2.03 3.10
CA GLN A 22 8.29 3.19 3.60
C GLN A 22 6.87 2.82 4.02
N LYS A 23 6.21 1.91 3.29
CA LYS A 23 4.88 1.41 3.65
C LYS A 23 4.88 0.66 4.97
N PHE A 24 5.87 -0.19 5.20
CA PHE A 24 5.92 -1.05 6.38
C PHE A 24 6.64 -0.43 7.58
N ARG A 25 7.27 0.73 7.41
CA ARG A 25 7.83 1.49 8.52
C ARG A 25 6.76 1.72 9.59
N ASN A 26 7.10 1.45 10.86
CA ASN A 26 6.19 1.55 12.01
C ASN A 26 4.85 0.80 11.80
N ALA A 27 4.91 -0.35 11.10
CA ALA A 27 3.74 -1.14 10.73
C ALA A 27 2.65 -0.31 9.97
N GLY A 28 3.07 0.63 9.13
CA GLY A 28 2.17 1.51 8.38
C GLY A 28 1.40 2.53 9.21
N GLN A 29 1.71 2.67 10.49
CA GLN A 29 1.06 3.61 11.42
C GLN A 29 1.74 4.98 11.37
N VAL A 30 1.73 5.59 10.19
CA VAL A 30 2.33 6.89 9.88
C VAL A 30 1.37 7.67 9.00
N CYS A 31 1.09 8.92 9.35
CA CYS A 31 0.11 9.77 8.63
C CYS A 31 0.45 10.03 7.16
N VAL A 32 1.74 9.97 6.79
CA VAL A 32 2.22 10.08 5.41
C VAL A 32 2.56 8.72 4.79
N SER A 33 2.10 7.60 5.38
CA SER A 33 2.37 6.26 4.84
C SER A 33 1.76 6.12 3.44
N PRO A 34 2.54 5.69 2.42
CA PRO A 34 2.01 5.36 1.10
C PRO A 34 1.01 4.21 1.24
N THR A 35 -0.22 4.38 0.76
CA THR A 35 -1.27 3.39 1.02
C THR A 35 -2.04 2.98 -0.22
N ARG A 36 -2.56 3.94 -1.01
CA ARG A 36 -3.33 3.68 -2.23
C ARG A 36 -2.42 3.81 -3.44
N PHE A 37 -1.93 2.68 -3.94
CA PHE A 37 -1.08 2.63 -5.11
C PHE A 37 -1.92 2.54 -6.37
N TYR A 38 -1.92 3.60 -7.16
CA TYR A 38 -2.48 3.63 -8.49
C TYR A 38 -1.34 3.50 -9.49
N VAL A 39 -1.36 2.43 -10.26
CA VAL A 39 -0.25 2.03 -11.14
C VAL A 39 -0.73 1.96 -12.57
N GLN A 40 0.04 2.52 -13.51
CA GLN A 40 -0.31 2.50 -14.93
C GLN A 40 -0.44 1.05 -15.44
N GLU A 41 -1.50 0.77 -16.18
CA GLU A 41 -1.89 -0.59 -16.60
C GLU A 41 -0.74 -1.37 -17.23
N SER A 42 0.07 -0.72 -18.07
CA SER A 42 1.19 -1.34 -18.79
C SER A 42 2.24 -2.00 -17.88
N ILE A 43 2.40 -1.51 -16.64
CA ILE A 43 3.36 -2.04 -15.66
C ILE A 43 2.70 -2.62 -14.41
N TYR A 44 1.37 -2.60 -14.34
CA TYR A 44 0.62 -2.95 -13.12
C TYR A 44 0.98 -4.32 -12.56
N GLN A 45 0.95 -5.37 -13.38
CA GLN A 45 1.24 -6.72 -12.90
C GLN A 45 2.70 -6.85 -12.43
N ARG A 46 3.66 -6.24 -13.14
CA ARG A 46 5.07 -6.23 -12.73
C ARG A 46 5.26 -5.51 -11.39
N PHE A 47 4.55 -4.39 -11.18
CA PHE A 47 4.55 -3.68 -9.89
C PHE A 47 4.01 -4.55 -8.77
N VAL A 48 2.84 -5.19 -8.97
CA VAL A 48 2.20 -6.05 -7.96
C VAL A 48 3.11 -7.22 -7.58
N ASP A 49 3.70 -7.90 -8.57
CA ASP A 49 4.60 -9.04 -8.33
C ASP A 49 5.88 -8.60 -7.59
N GLY A 50 6.49 -7.50 -8.03
CA GLY A 50 7.68 -6.93 -7.41
C GLY A 50 7.45 -6.43 -5.98
N PHE A 51 6.28 -5.81 -5.73
CA PHE A 51 5.88 -5.38 -4.38
C PHE A 51 5.63 -6.59 -3.47
N ALA A 52 4.90 -7.61 -3.95
CA ALA A 52 4.62 -8.82 -3.19
C ALA A 52 5.91 -9.56 -2.81
N ALA A 53 6.84 -9.71 -3.75
CA ALA A 53 8.14 -10.34 -3.50
C ALA A 53 8.91 -9.64 -2.37
N ARG A 54 8.97 -8.31 -2.37
CA ARG A 54 9.61 -7.52 -1.32
C ARG A 54 8.85 -7.59 0.01
N THR A 55 7.53 -7.64 -0.04
CA THR A 55 6.66 -7.78 1.15
C THR A 55 6.94 -9.09 1.89
N HIS A 56 7.14 -10.20 1.19
CA HIS A 56 7.52 -11.48 1.79
C HIS A 56 8.89 -11.43 2.50
N GLY A 57 9.77 -10.52 2.11
CA GLY A 57 11.06 -10.28 2.75
C GLY A 57 11.02 -9.39 4.00
N VAL A 58 9.85 -8.89 4.40
CA VAL A 58 9.70 -8.04 5.60
C VAL A 58 9.51 -8.92 6.84
N THR A 59 10.57 -9.07 7.62
CA THR A 59 10.53 -9.81 8.89
C THR A 59 9.77 -9.02 9.95
N THR A 60 8.84 -9.69 10.66
CA THR A 60 8.11 -9.09 11.77
C THR A 60 8.66 -9.60 13.11
N GLY A 61 8.86 -8.71 14.07
CA GLY A 61 9.43 -9.10 15.36
C GLY A 61 9.54 -7.94 16.34
N HIS A 62 10.22 -8.21 17.45
CA HIS A 62 10.48 -7.21 18.48
C HIS A 62 11.44 -6.14 17.97
N GLY A 63 11.18 -4.87 18.28
CA GLY A 63 11.96 -3.74 17.74
C GLY A 63 13.43 -3.65 18.21
N LEU A 64 13.83 -4.47 19.18
CA LEU A 64 15.25 -4.59 19.60
C LEU A 64 15.98 -5.73 18.89
N ASP A 65 15.28 -6.56 18.13
CA ASP A 65 15.89 -7.63 17.35
C ASP A 65 16.44 -7.05 16.03
N ALA A 66 17.72 -7.23 15.77
CA ALA A 66 18.39 -6.66 14.61
C ALA A 66 17.79 -7.09 13.26
N GLU A 67 17.21 -8.29 13.18
CA GLU A 67 16.57 -8.85 11.99
C GLU A 67 15.13 -8.36 11.80
N SER A 68 14.56 -7.66 12.79
CA SER A 68 13.17 -7.19 12.75
C SER A 68 13.04 -5.94 11.89
N LYS A 69 12.26 -6.00 10.83
CA LYS A 69 11.97 -4.87 9.92
C LYS A 69 10.64 -4.19 10.21
N MET A 70 9.73 -4.90 10.86
CA MET A 70 8.42 -4.35 11.22
C MET A 70 7.97 -4.84 12.61
N GLY A 71 7.56 -3.91 13.46
CA GLY A 71 7.01 -4.18 14.79
C GLY A 71 5.50 -4.44 14.78
N PRO A 72 4.88 -4.53 15.99
CA PRO A 72 3.45 -4.76 16.15
C PRO A 72 2.63 -3.48 15.91
N LEU A 73 1.32 -3.65 15.83
CA LEU A 73 0.35 -2.57 15.88
C LEU A 73 0.26 -1.99 17.31
N ALA A 74 -0.27 -0.77 17.42
CA ALA A 74 -0.21 0.02 18.65
C ALA A 74 -1.06 -0.53 19.81
N ASN A 75 -2.16 -1.24 19.52
CA ASN A 75 -3.07 -1.75 20.57
C ASN A 75 -3.96 -2.89 20.06
N LEU A 76 -4.69 -3.52 20.99
CA LEU A 76 -5.54 -4.69 20.74
C LEU A 76 -6.64 -4.49 19.66
N ARG A 77 -7.15 -3.27 19.52
CA ARG A 77 -8.24 -2.99 18.56
C ARG A 77 -7.75 -2.97 17.11
N ARG A 78 -6.47 -2.67 16.89
CA ARG A 78 -5.94 -2.46 15.52
C ARG A 78 -5.88 -3.73 14.68
N PRO A 79 -5.39 -4.90 15.18
CA PRO A 79 -5.40 -6.12 14.38
C PRO A 79 -6.79 -6.50 13.88
N ALA A 80 -7.83 -6.37 14.74
CA ALA A 80 -9.20 -6.67 14.36
C ALA A 80 -9.73 -5.70 13.27
N ALA A 81 -9.45 -4.39 13.42
CA ALA A 81 -9.89 -3.39 12.46
C ALA A 81 -9.21 -3.59 11.09
N ILE A 82 -7.91 -3.93 11.07
CA ILE A 82 -7.18 -4.19 9.82
C ILE A 82 -7.70 -5.48 9.17
N GLU A 83 -7.94 -6.53 9.96
CA GLU A 83 -8.49 -7.80 9.45
C GLU A 83 -9.85 -7.58 8.76
N ALA A 84 -10.76 -6.84 9.39
CA ALA A 84 -12.06 -6.52 8.80
C ALA A 84 -11.94 -5.77 7.46
N LEU A 85 -10.98 -4.83 7.34
CA LEU A 85 -10.72 -4.12 6.08
C LEU A 85 -10.18 -5.05 4.97
N VAL A 86 -9.32 -6.00 5.34
CA VAL A 86 -8.78 -6.99 4.39
C VAL A 86 -9.86 -7.97 3.95
N GLU A 87 -10.70 -8.44 4.88
CA GLU A 87 -11.82 -9.34 4.59
C GLU A 87 -12.87 -8.67 3.69
N ASP A 88 -13.22 -7.41 3.97
CA ASP A 88 -14.13 -6.62 3.12
C ASP A 88 -13.59 -6.49 1.69
N ALA A 89 -12.31 -6.13 1.55
CA ALA A 89 -11.69 -5.99 0.24
C ALA A 89 -11.67 -7.31 -0.53
N ALA A 90 -11.30 -8.42 0.14
CA ALA A 90 -11.28 -9.75 -0.46
C ALA A 90 -12.68 -10.21 -0.87
N ALA A 91 -13.70 -9.97 -0.05
CA ALA A 91 -15.11 -10.27 -0.37
C ALA A 91 -15.62 -9.47 -1.58
N LYS A 92 -15.05 -8.29 -1.83
CA LYS A 92 -15.35 -7.42 -2.98
C LYS A 92 -14.48 -7.69 -4.21
N GLY A 93 -13.65 -8.75 -4.18
CA GLY A 93 -12.89 -9.22 -5.33
C GLY A 93 -11.42 -8.82 -5.36
N ALA A 94 -10.89 -8.17 -4.33
CA ALA A 94 -9.46 -7.89 -4.22
C ALA A 94 -8.65 -9.19 -4.03
N ARG A 95 -7.46 -9.24 -4.66
CA ARG A 95 -6.53 -10.36 -4.50
C ARG A 95 -5.55 -10.08 -3.36
N VAL A 96 -5.43 -11.00 -2.42
CA VAL A 96 -4.39 -10.93 -1.38
C VAL A 96 -3.09 -11.48 -1.96
N MET A 97 -2.15 -10.60 -2.29
CA MET A 97 -0.88 -10.96 -2.93
C MET A 97 0.22 -11.31 -1.90
N ALA A 98 0.11 -10.78 -0.70
CA ALA A 98 0.99 -11.08 0.42
C ALA A 98 0.27 -10.81 1.76
N GLY A 99 0.60 -11.54 2.81
CA GLY A 99 0.12 -11.32 4.17
C GLY A 99 -1.37 -11.58 4.36
N GLY A 100 -2.09 -10.59 4.88
CA GLY A 100 -3.55 -10.62 5.06
C GLY A 100 -4.01 -11.24 6.38
N LYS A 101 -3.11 -11.62 7.28
CA LYS A 101 -3.45 -12.33 8.52
C LYS A 101 -2.81 -11.69 9.75
N ARG A 102 -3.44 -11.90 10.88
CA ARG A 102 -2.83 -11.59 12.18
C ARG A 102 -1.59 -12.46 12.41
N GLY A 103 -0.64 -11.94 13.16
CA GLY A 103 0.44 -12.73 13.72
C GLY A 103 -0.05 -13.72 14.80
N ASN A 104 0.79 -14.67 15.13
CA ASN A 104 0.46 -15.75 16.08
C ASN A 104 0.33 -15.28 17.55
N ALA A 105 0.83 -14.09 17.88
CA ALA A 105 0.80 -13.54 19.23
C ALA A 105 0.83 -12.00 19.20
N GLY A 106 0.40 -11.38 20.30
CA GLY A 106 0.43 -9.93 20.48
C GLY A 106 -0.42 -9.17 19.46
N TYR A 107 0.06 -7.99 19.07
CA TYR A 107 -0.63 -7.09 18.15
C TYR A 107 -0.01 -7.11 16.75
N PHE A 108 0.64 -8.20 16.39
CA PHE A 108 1.25 -8.35 15.07
C PHE A 108 0.19 -8.58 13.98
N PHE A 109 0.42 -7.97 12.84
CA PHE A 109 -0.30 -8.22 11.60
C PHE A 109 0.72 -8.36 10.48
N GLN A 110 0.53 -9.29 9.57
CA GLN A 110 1.47 -9.53 8.49
C GLN A 110 1.56 -8.31 7.56
N PRO A 111 2.75 -7.96 7.05
CA PRO A 111 2.88 -7.03 5.94
C PRO A 111 2.00 -7.50 4.79
N THR A 112 1.12 -6.64 4.29
CA THR A 112 0.03 -7.04 3.40
C THR A 112 0.00 -6.19 2.14
N LEU A 113 -0.18 -6.85 1.00
CA LEU A 113 -0.52 -6.24 -0.29
C LEU A 113 -1.82 -6.82 -0.80
N LEU A 114 -2.77 -5.93 -1.08
CA LEU A 114 -4.01 -6.23 -1.82
C LEU A 114 -3.92 -5.65 -3.22
N ALA A 115 -4.22 -6.45 -4.24
CA ALA A 115 -4.28 -6.02 -5.63
C ALA A 115 -5.72 -6.06 -6.17
N ASP A 116 -5.97 -5.32 -7.25
CA ASP A 116 -7.28 -5.21 -7.91
C ASP A 116 -8.39 -4.77 -6.95
N VAL A 117 -8.04 -3.87 -6.02
CA VAL A 117 -8.96 -3.42 -4.97
C VAL A 117 -9.99 -2.47 -5.58
N PRO A 118 -11.30 -2.81 -5.57
CA PRO A 118 -12.33 -1.96 -6.11
C PRO A 118 -12.56 -0.72 -5.23
N ASP A 119 -12.97 0.39 -5.84
CA ASP A 119 -13.24 1.65 -5.13
C ASP A 119 -14.34 1.53 -4.05
N SER A 120 -15.20 0.52 -4.15
CA SER A 120 -16.22 0.21 -3.15
C SER A 120 -15.70 -0.47 -1.89
N ALA A 121 -14.45 -0.95 -1.87
CA ALA A 121 -13.85 -1.55 -0.69
C ALA A 121 -13.63 -0.50 0.42
N GLU A 122 -13.94 -0.88 1.66
CA GLU A 122 -13.81 0.02 2.82
C GLU A 122 -12.39 0.58 2.95
N ILE A 123 -11.37 -0.25 2.69
CA ILE A 123 -9.97 0.14 2.79
C ILE A 123 -9.57 1.20 1.75
N MET A 124 -10.32 1.35 0.65
CA MET A 124 -10.10 2.43 -0.34
C MET A 124 -10.65 3.78 0.13
N ASN A 125 -11.58 3.77 1.10
CA ASN A 125 -12.30 4.93 1.59
C ASN A 125 -11.88 5.35 3.00
N ASN A 126 -11.47 4.39 3.82
CA ASN A 126 -11.06 4.60 5.20
C ASN A 126 -9.57 4.28 5.36
N GLU A 127 -8.81 5.21 5.93
CA GLU A 127 -7.38 5.02 6.14
C GLU A 127 -7.12 3.84 7.09
N PRO A 128 -6.39 2.79 6.65
CA PRO A 128 -6.17 1.60 7.48
C PRO A 128 -5.27 1.87 8.69
N PHE A 129 -4.36 2.84 8.62
CA PHE A 129 -3.34 3.12 9.63
C PHE A 129 -2.70 1.84 10.15
N GLY A 130 -2.16 1.06 9.20
CA GLY A 130 -1.68 -0.29 9.43
C GLY A 130 -0.85 -0.82 8.24
N PRO A 131 -0.33 -2.06 8.34
CA PRO A 131 0.63 -2.62 7.39
C PRO A 131 -0.04 -3.20 6.14
N VAL A 132 -0.97 -2.45 5.55
CA VAL A 132 -1.69 -2.86 4.32
C VAL A 132 -1.49 -1.82 3.23
N ALA A 133 -0.94 -2.23 2.11
CA ALA A 133 -0.93 -1.51 0.85
C ALA A 133 -2.07 -2.01 -0.04
N VAL A 134 -2.70 -1.10 -0.77
CA VAL A 134 -3.74 -1.43 -1.75
C VAL A 134 -3.31 -0.94 -3.13
N ALA A 135 -3.49 -1.77 -4.16
CA ALA A 135 -3.13 -1.45 -5.53
C ALA A 135 -4.32 -1.58 -6.48
N ALA A 136 -4.44 -0.63 -7.38
CA ALA A 136 -5.42 -0.62 -8.47
C ALA A 136 -4.77 -0.01 -9.73
N PRO A 137 -5.16 -0.44 -10.94
CA PRO A 137 -4.63 0.13 -12.16
C PRO A 137 -5.26 1.49 -12.49
N PHE A 138 -4.56 2.29 -13.31
CA PHE A 138 -5.12 3.45 -14.01
C PHE A 138 -4.69 3.41 -15.49
N SER A 139 -5.50 4.03 -16.36
CA SER A 139 -5.26 4.03 -17.81
C SER A 139 -4.66 5.35 -18.34
N THR A 140 -5.11 6.50 -17.82
CA THR A 140 -4.66 7.84 -18.26
C THR A 140 -4.25 8.71 -17.09
N LEU A 141 -3.54 9.80 -17.36
CA LEU A 141 -3.17 10.80 -16.35
C LEU A 141 -4.41 11.36 -15.63
N GLU A 142 -5.46 11.66 -16.40
CA GLU A 142 -6.72 12.20 -15.86
C GLU A 142 -7.40 11.20 -14.92
N ASP A 143 -7.40 9.90 -15.27
CA ASP A 143 -7.90 8.82 -14.41
C ASP A 143 -7.07 8.72 -13.12
N ALA A 144 -5.75 8.77 -13.22
CA ALA A 144 -4.85 8.75 -12.06
C ALA A 144 -5.14 9.92 -11.09
N VAL A 145 -5.26 11.15 -11.63
CA VAL A 145 -5.55 12.35 -10.85
C VAL A 145 -6.94 12.27 -10.20
N ALA A 146 -7.95 11.81 -10.94
CA ALA A 146 -9.31 11.63 -10.41
C ALA A 146 -9.32 10.62 -9.24
N LYS A 147 -8.66 9.48 -9.39
CA LYS A 147 -8.53 8.46 -8.34
C LYS A 147 -7.76 8.99 -7.12
N ALA A 148 -6.67 9.73 -7.33
CA ALA A 148 -5.88 10.31 -6.25
C ALA A 148 -6.71 11.29 -5.40
N ASN A 149 -7.49 12.16 -6.05
CA ASN A 149 -8.27 13.23 -5.42
C ASN A 149 -9.68 12.81 -4.96
N ARG A 150 -10.06 11.55 -5.09
CA ARG A 150 -11.42 11.05 -4.80
C ARG A 150 -11.84 11.23 -3.34
N LEU A 151 -10.90 11.26 -2.41
CA LEU A 151 -11.16 11.30 -0.98
C LEU A 151 -10.88 12.68 -0.38
N PRO A 152 -11.53 13.02 0.75
CA PRO A 152 -11.34 14.31 1.43
C PRO A 152 -10.05 14.39 2.27
N TYR A 153 -9.07 13.55 1.99
CA TYR A 153 -7.75 13.58 2.64
C TYR A 153 -6.79 14.48 1.87
N GLY A 154 -5.95 15.23 2.58
CA GLY A 154 -5.03 16.17 1.96
C GLY A 154 -3.80 16.44 2.82
N LEU A 155 -2.90 15.44 2.94
CA LEU A 155 -1.65 15.59 3.68
C LEU A 155 -0.42 15.27 2.83
N ALA A 156 -0.39 14.06 2.20
CA ALA A 156 0.72 13.62 1.38
C ALA A 156 0.20 12.90 0.13
N ALA A 157 0.90 13.09 -0.97
CA ALA A 157 0.76 12.34 -2.22
C ALA A 157 2.16 12.05 -2.77
N PHE A 158 2.28 10.97 -3.53
CA PHE A 158 3.54 10.56 -4.14
C PHE A 158 3.31 10.30 -5.63
N ALA A 159 4.30 10.63 -6.45
CA ALA A 159 4.29 10.30 -7.87
C ALA A 159 5.68 9.82 -8.30
N PHE A 160 5.70 8.80 -9.12
CA PHE A 160 6.90 8.20 -9.70
C PHE A 160 6.79 8.25 -11.22
N THR A 161 7.56 9.15 -11.84
CA THR A 161 7.67 9.36 -13.29
C THR A 161 9.03 9.97 -13.61
N GLU A 162 9.61 9.66 -14.75
CA GLU A 162 10.78 10.34 -15.29
C GLU A 162 10.37 11.44 -16.28
N GLY A 163 9.10 11.51 -16.64
CA GLY A 163 8.55 12.48 -17.58
C GLY A 163 8.34 13.86 -16.95
N LEU A 164 9.17 14.85 -17.33
CA LEU A 164 9.02 16.23 -16.85
C LEU A 164 7.62 16.81 -17.14
N ARG A 165 7.02 16.44 -18.28
CA ARG A 165 5.66 16.88 -18.63
C ARG A 165 4.64 16.33 -17.64
N THR A 166 4.70 15.04 -17.34
CA THR A 166 3.82 14.38 -16.36
C THR A 166 3.98 15.01 -14.97
N ALA A 167 5.24 15.18 -14.53
CA ALA A 167 5.53 15.78 -13.24
C ALA A 167 5.01 17.23 -13.08
N ASN A 168 4.97 18.00 -14.17
CA ASN A 168 4.46 19.38 -14.14
C ASN A 168 2.92 19.47 -14.19
N LEU A 169 2.23 18.38 -14.52
CA LEU A 169 0.76 18.33 -14.61
C LEU A 169 0.12 17.76 -13.32
N LEU A 170 0.93 17.19 -12.43
CA LEU A 170 0.53 16.67 -11.12
C LEU A 170 0.64 17.73 -10.03
#